data_420dc67a3708409c68c458e531ddbf41
#
_entry.id   420dc67a3708409c68c458e531ddbf41
#
_cell.length_a   1.000
_cell.length_b   1.000
_cell.length_c   1.000
_cell.angle_alpha   90.00
_cell.angle_beta   90.00
_cell.angle_gamma   90.00
#
_symmetry.space_group_name_H-M   'P 1'
#
loop_
_entity.id
_entity.type
_entity.pdbx_description
1 polymer ?
#
loop_
_entity_poly.entity_id
_entity_poly.type
_entity_poly.pdbx_seq_one_letter_code
_entity_poly.pdbx_strand_id
1 'polypeptide(L)'
;MKPWSGRFGCRLAVAVLIGLVAAGLSGCGESKQKWVSQTGADESQVSVDRAYCQRRADAVAGAEYEQDLSSNRIGSSGSSSVLDGFDQTDAKRYRRKLFASCMGSLGYKRVQ
;
A
#
# COMPACT_ATOMS: atom_id res chain seq x y z
N MET A 1 32.08 -0.72 55.05
CA MET A 1 30.79 -0.65 54.30
C MET A 1 31.06 -0.12 52.93
N LYS A 2 31.01 -0.95 51.90
CA LYS A 2 31.16 -0.51 50.49
C LYS A 2 29.80 -0.54 49.86
N PRO A 3 29.33 0.53 49.22
CA PRO A 3 28.07 0.54 48.50
C PRO A 3 28.23 -0.21 47.18
N TRP A 4 27.61 -1.35 47.08
CA TRP A 4 27.45 -2.09 45.83
C TRP A 4 26.33 -1.42 45.03
N SER A 5 26.70 -0.37 44.33
CA SER A 5 25.78 0.49 43.63
C SER A 5 25.87 0.24 42.12
N GLY A 6 24.78 -0.22 41.53
CA GLY A 6 24.34 0.43 40.33
C GLY A 6 24.68 -0.19 38.98
N ARG A 7 25.23 -1.40 38.82
CA ARG A 7 25.45 -1.99 37.48
C ARG A 7 24.37 -2.92 36.96
N PHE A 8 23.48 -3.38 37.83
CA PHE A 8 22.41 -4.29 37.45
C PHE A 8 21.13 -3.60 36.98
N GLY A 9 20.87 -2.38 37.43
CA GLY A 9 19.64 -1.65 37.06
C GLY A 9 19.58 -1.20 35.60
N CYS A 10 20.71 -0.86 35.01
CA CYS A 10 20.76 -0.34 33.64
C CYS A 10 20.56 -1.43 32.56
N ARG A 11 20.96 -2.66 32.84
CA ARG A 11 20.81 -3.80 31.92
C ARG A 11 19.39 -4.30 31.84
N LEU A 12 18.65 -4.27 32.95
CA LEU A 12 17.22 -4.64 32.98
C LEU A 12 16.35 -3.57 32.29
N ALA A 13 16.66 -2.30 32.47
CA ALA A 13 15.94 -1.21 31.81
C ALA A 13 16.10 -1.22 30.29
N VAL A 14 17.31 -1.54 29.79
CA VAL A 14 17.58 -1.65 28.35
C VAL A 14 16.86 -2.87 27.76
N ALA A 15 16.79 -3.99 28.45
CA ALA A 15 16.09 -5.18 27.98
C ALA A 15 14.56 -4.96 27.87
N VAL A 16 13.96 -4.21 28.81
CA VAL A 16 12.54 -3.86 28.76
C VAL A 16 12.22 -2.90 27.61
N LEU A 17 13.10 -1.93 27.35
CA LEU A 17 12.92 -1.00 26.23
C LEU A 17 13.02 -1.69 24.88
N ILE A 18 13.93 -2.66 24.70
CA ILE A 18 14.05 -3.43 23.46
C ILE A 18 12.82 -4.32 23.25
N GLY A 19 12.26 -4.89 24.33
CA GLY A 19 11.04 -5.70 24.25
C GLY A 19 9.79 -4.92 23.83
N LEU A 20 9.68 -3.66 24.21
CA LEU A 20 8.54 -2.79 23.84
C LEU A 20 8.58 -2.35 22.38
N VAL A 21 9.77 -2.17 21.81
CA VAL A 21 9.92 -1.79 20.40
C VAL A 21 9.59 -2.97 19.46
N ALA A 22 9.83 -4.21 19.86
CA ALA A 22 9.52 -5.38 19.05
C ALA A 22 8.01 -5.67 18.94
N ALA A 23 7.20 -5.24 19.91
CA ALA A 23 5.75 -5.42 19.89
C ALA A 23 5.00 -4.44 18.99
N GLY A 24 5.66 -3.35 18.58
CA GLY A 24 5.05 -2.30 17.76
C GLY A 24 5.06 -2.52 16.25
N LEU A 25 5.75 -3.55 15.73
CA LEU A 25 5.88 -3.81 14.30
C LEU A 25 4.88 -4.83 13.73
N SER A 26 4.00 -5.39 14.54
CA SER A 26 2.98 -6.36 14.08
C SER A 26 1.63 -5.73 13.72
N GLY A 27 1.61 -4.48 13.32
CA GLY A 27 0.38 -3.82 12.96
C GLY A 27 0.46 -3.17 11.60
N CYS A 28 -0.06 -3.75 10.64
CA CYS A 28 -0.69 -3.35 9.37
C CYS A 28 -0.53 -4.50 8.39
N GLY A 29 -1.13 -5.62 8.71
CA GLY A 29 -1.49 -6.61 7.71
C GLY A 29 -2.51 -5.95 6.80
N GLU A 30 -2.06 -5.29 5.75
CA GLU A 30 -2.90 -4.98 4.62
C GLU A 30 -3.59 -6.28 4.24
N SER A 31 -4.91 -6.34 4.43
CA SER A 31 -5.69 -7.53 4.10
C SER A 31 -5.49 -7.77 2.61
N LYS A 32 -4.59 -8.70 2.29
CA LYS A 32 -4.31 -9.07 0.90
C LYS A 32 -5.59 -9.63 0.33
N GLN A 33 -6.29 -8.80 -0.43
CA GLN A 33 -7.51 -9.21 -1.12
C GLN A 33 -7.21 -10.46 -1.93
N LYS A 34 -7.88 -11.53 -1.58
CA LYS A 34 -7.68 -12.81 -2.25
C LYS A 34 -8.50 -12.83 -3.54
N TRP A 35 -7.87 -13.13 -4.63
CA TRP A 35 -8.51 -13.33 -5.92
C TRP A 35 -8.56 -14.82 -6.24
N VAL A 36 -9.73 -15.30 -6.60
CA VAL A 36 -9.97 -16.71 -6.92
C VAL A 36 -10.33 -16.80 -8.39
N SER A 37 -9.63 -17.66 -9.12
CA SER A 37 -9.95 -17.96 -10.50
C SER A 37 -11.26 -18.75 -10.60
N GLN A 38 -12.14 -18.34 -11.49
CA GLN A 38 -13.35 -19.07 -11.84
C GLN A 38 -13.10 -20.09 -12.95
N THR A 39 -11.98 -19.96 -13.67
CA THR A 39 -11.60 -20.79 -14.80
C THR A 39 -10.60 -21.88 -14.43
N GLY A 40 -10.23 -22.01 -13.14
CA GLY A 40 -9.31 -23.04 -12.66
C GLY A 40 -7.83 -22.73 -12.91
N ALA A 41 -7.47 -21.45 -13.11
CA ALA A 41 -6.06 -21.05 -13.23
C ALA A 41 -5.30 -21.42 -11.96
N ASP A 42 -4.09 -21.93 -12.13
CA ASP A 42 -3.19 -22.25 -11.03
C ASP A 42 -2.60 -21.01 -10.38
N GLU A 43 -1.95 -21.14 -9.23
CA GLU A 43 -1.41 -20.02 -8.48
C GLU A 43 -0.30 -19.27 -9.22
N SER A 44 0.44 -19.94 -10.07
CA SER A 44 1.46 -19.32 -10.92
C SER A 44 0.83 -18.40 -11.96
N GLN A 45 -0.23 -18.86 -12.62
CA GLN A 45 -0.99 -18.04 -13.57
C GLN A 45 -1.65 -16.85 -12.88
N VAL A 46 -2.26 -17.05 -11.70
CA VAL A 46 -2.83 -15.96 -10.89
C VAL A 46 -1.79 -14.88 -10.59
N SER A 47 -0.56 -15.27 -10.29
CA SER A 47 0.51 -14.30 -9.99
C SER A 47 0.92 -13.49 -11.23
N VAL A 48 1.01 -14.11 -12.38
CA VAL A 48 1.32 -13.47 -13.67
C VAL A 48 0.22 -12.49 -14.07
N ASP A 49 -1.03 -12.92 -14.00
CA ASP A 49 -2.19 -12.11 -14.35
C ASP A 49 -2.35 -10.91 -13.40
N ARG A 50 -2.06 -11.10 -12.12
CA ARG A 50 -2.04 -10.02 -11.13
C ARG A 50 -0.97 -8.99 -11.47
N ALA A 51 0.25 -9.42 -11.79
CA ALA A 51 1.34 -8.53 -12.19
C ALA A 51 1.03 -7.77 -13.49
N TYR A 52 0.39 -8.44 -14.44
CA TYR A 52 -0.07 -7.82 -15.68
C TYR A 52 -1.12 -6.73 -15.41
N CYS A 53 -2.17 -7.05 -14.64
CA CYS A 53 -3.22 -6.11 -14.31
C CYS A 53 -2.70 -4.93 -13.49
N GLN A 54 -1.73 -5.15 -12.60
CA GLN A 54 -1.10 -4.09 -11.84
C GLN A 54 -0.37 -3.11 -12.76
N ARG A 55 0.51 -3.60 -13.63
CA ARG A 55 1.23 -2.73 -14.59
C ARG A 55 0.28 -1.96 -15.49
N ARG A 56 -0.81 -2.60 -15.97
CA ARG A 56 -1.81 -1.95 -16.80
C ARG A 56 -2.56 -0.84 -16.05
N ALA A 57 -2.95 -1.10 -14.80
CA ALA A 57 -3.63 -0.11 -13.97
C ALA A 57 -2.72 1.09 -13.66
N ASP A 58 -1.45 0.85 -13.39
CA ASP A 58 -0.46 1.91 -13.14
C ASP A 58 -0.19 2.74 -14.39
N ALA A 59 -0.08 2.12 -15.55
CA ALA A 59 0.14 2.81 -16.82
C ALA A 59 -1.04 3.71 -17.19
N VAL A 60 -2.28 3.23 -17.07
CA VAL A 60 -3.48 4.01 -17.39
C VAL A 60 -3.65 5.15 -16.39
N ALA A 61 -3.56 4.88 -15.08
CA ALA A 61 -3.69 5.89 -14.05
C ALA A 61 -2.58 6.95 -14.14
N GLY A 62 -1.37 6.57 -14.52
CA GLY A 62 -0.27 7.51 -14.75
C GLY A 62 -0.51 8.41 -15.93
N ALA A 63 -0.98 7.88 -17.05
CA ALA A 63 -1.28 8.67 -18.26
C ALA A 63 -2.39 9.71 -18.03
N GLU A 64 -3.45 9.34 -17.29
CA GLU A 64 -4.53 10.27 -16.94
C GLU A 64 -4.05 11.36 -15.98
N TYR A 65 -3.23 11.00 -15.00
CA TYR A 65 -2.66 11.96 -14.07
C TYR A 65 -1.78 13.00 -14.78
N GLU A 66 -0.94 12.59 -15.72
CA GLU A 66 -0.14 13.50 -16.55
C GLU A 66 -1.02 14.42 -17.40
N GLN A 67 -2.12 13.92 -17.93
CA GLN A 67 -3.06 14.70 -18.71
C GLN A 67 -3.78 15.75 -17.86
N ASP A 68 -4.20 15.41 -16.65
CA ASP A 68 -4.82 16.33 -15.71
C ASP A 68 -3.85 17.41 -15.25
N LEU A 69 -2.59 17.07 -14.97
CA LEU A 69 -1.56 18.05 -14.63
C LEU A 69 -1.30 19.02 -15.77
N SER A 70 -1.29 18.55 -17.01
CA SER A 70 -1.09 19.42 -18.17
C SER A 70 -2.27 20.35 -18.42
N SER A 71 -3.49 19.91 -18.16
CA SER A 71 -4.72 20.68 -18.28
C SER A 71 -4.85 21.74 -17.17
N ASN A 72 -4.47 21.40 -15.95
CA ASN A 72 -4.57 22.28 -14.78
C ASN A 72 -3.45 23.33 -14.71
N ARG A 73 -2.30 23.11 -15.36
CA ARG A 73 -1.22 24.10 -15.46
C ARG A 73 -1.62 25.37 -16.20
N ILE A 74 -2.69 25.34 -16.97
CA ILE A 74 -3.19 26.50 -17.72
C ILE A 74 -4.09 27.40 -16.85
N GLY A 75 -4.53 26.98 -15.65
CA GLY A 75 -5.61 27.66 -14.93
C GLY A 75 -5.43 28.05 -13.47
N SER A 76 -4.37 27.70 -12.74
CA SER A 76 -4.30 28.12 -11.33
C SER A 76 -2.88 28.30 -10.79
N SER A 77 -2.50 29.54 -10.61
CA SER A 77 -1.49 29.95 -9.64
C SER A 77 -2.17 30.07 -8.27
N GLY A 78 -1.85 29.17 -7.34
CA GLY A 78 -2.08 29.40 -5.94
C GLY A 78 -2.91 28.35 -5.21
N SER A 79 -2.26 27.69 -4.25
CA SER A 79 -2.83 26.86 -3.18
C SER A 79 -2.84 25.37 -3.40
N SER A 80 -1.66 24.76 -3.40
CA SER A 80 -1.45 23.37 -3.81
C SER A 80 -1.45 22.32 -2.68
N SER A 81 -1.41 22.65 -1.40
CA SER A 81 -1.09 21.65 -0.36
C SER A 81 -2.25 20.82 0.17
N VAL A 82 -3.49 21.34 0.12
CA VAL A 82 -4.67 20.61 0.60
C VAL A 82 -5.30 19.78 -0.51
N LEU A 83 -5.21 20.25 -1.75
CA LEU A 83 -5.71 19.53 -2.93
C LEU A 83 -4.84 18.32 -3.28
N ASP A 84 -3.53 18.38 -3.06
CA ASP A 84 -2.61 17.27 -3.31
C ASP A 84 -2.94 15.99 -2.49
N GLY A 85 -3.48 16.15 -1.28
CA GLY A 85 -3.87 15.01 -0.45
C GLY A 85 -5.12 14.28 -0.94
N PHE A 86 -6.09 15.02 -1.45
CA PHE A 86 -7.32 14.44 -2.03
C PHE A 86 -7.03 13.76 -3.37
N ASP A 87 -6.22 14.36 -4.20
CA ASP A 87 -5.84 13.85 -5.52
C ASP A 87 -5.09 12.51 -5.43
N GLN A 88 -4.17 12.35 -4.50
CA GLN A 88 -3.48 11.07 -4.27
C GLN A 88 -4.42 9.94 -3.82
N THR A 89 -5.44 10.25 -3.03
CA THR A 89 -6.40 9.26 -2.55
C THR A 89 -7.30 8.80 -3.69
N ASP A 90 -7.73 9.70 -4.54
CA ASP A 90 -8.56 9.40 -5.69
C ASP A 90 -7.79 8.65 -6.77
N ALA A 91 -6.54 9.00 -7.02
CA ALA A 91 -5.64 8.24 -7.88
C ALA A 91 -5.44 6.80 -7.42
N LYS A 92 -5.27 6.57 -6.10
CA LYS A 92 -5.19 5.22 -5.53
C LYS A 92 -6.49 4.42 -5.67
N ARG A 93 -7.64 5.07 -5.49
CA ARG A 93 -8.96 4.45 -5.69
C ARG A 93 -9.17 4.08 -7.16
N TYR A 94 -8.79 4.96 -8.05
CA TYR A 94 -8.90 4.74 -9.48
C TYR A 94 -8.03 3.56 -9.95
N ARG A 95 -6.77 3.51 -9.54
CA ARG A 95 -5.90 2.34 -9.79
C ARG A 95 -6.51 1.02 -9.31
N ARG A 96 -7.09 1.02 -8.11
CA ARG A 96 -7.76 -0.18 -7.58
C ARG A 96 -8.95 -0.61 -8.43
N LYS A 97 -9.73 0.35 -8.94
CA LYS A 97 -10.85 0.05 -9.86
C LYS A 97 -10.36 -0.54 -11.17
N LEU A 98 -9.32 0.04 -11.76
CA LEU A 98 -8.70 -0.46 -12.99
C LEU A 98 -8.13 -1.87 -12.80
N PHE A 99 -7.44 -2.10 -11.71
CA PHE A 99 -6.92 -3.41 -11.36
C PHE A 99 -8.05 -4.43 -11.19
N ALA A 100 -9.09 -4.10 -10.42
CA ALA A 100 -10.22 -4.97 -10.21
C ALA A 100 -10.99 -5.28 -11.50
N SER A 101 -11.15 -4.29 -12.37
CA SER A 101 -11.76 -4.47 -13.69
C SER A 101 -10.94 -5.42 -14.57
N CYS A 102 -9.61 -5.26 -14.60
CA CYS A 102 -8.72 -6.13 -15.34
C CYS A 102 -8.76 -7.58 -14.81
N MET A 103 -8.68 -7.78 -13.50
CA MET A 103 -8.79 -9.11 -12.90
C MET A 103 -10.15 -9.74 -13.18
N GLY A 104 -11.23 -8.97 -13.11
CA GLY A 104 -12.57 -9.43 -13.44
C GLY A 104 -12.71 -9.87 -14.90
N SER A 105 -12.10 -9.15 -15.84
CA SER A 105 -12.11 -9.51 -17.27
C SER A 105 -11.35 -10.81 -17.58
N LEU A 106 -10.38 -11.16 -16.72
CA LEU A 106 -9.63 -12.43 -16.80
C LEU A 106 -10.33 -13.58 -16.06
N GLY A 107 -11.53 -13.37 -15.53
CA GLY A 107 -12.32 -14.41 -14.87
C GLY A 107 -11.98 -14.62 -13.39
N TYR A 108 -11.41 -13.61 -12.72
CA TYR A 108 -11.14 -13.68 -11.28
C TYR A 108 -12.25 -13.00 -10.48
N LYS A 109 -12.60 -13.60 -9.36
CA LYS A 109 -13.46 -12.98 -8.34
C LYS A 109 -12.69 -12.65 -7.08
N ARG A 110 -13.01 -11.50 -6.50
CA ARG A 110 -12.50 -11.10 -5.21
C ARG A 110 -13.30 -11.77 -4.10
N VAL A 111 -12.61 -12.46 -3.20
CA VAL A 111 -13.18 -13.02 -1.97
C VAL A 111 -12.69 -12.21 -0.78
N GLN A 112 -13.61 -11.99 0.16
CA GLN A 112 -13.32 -11.30 1.43
C GLN A 112 -12.79 -12.29 2.46
#